data_901bc009682e7e572f0d46f1c6594bd3
#
_entry.id   901bc009682e7e572f0d46f1c6594bd3
#
_cell.length_a   1.000
_cell.length_b   1.000
_cell.length_c   1.000
_cell.angle_alpha   90.00
_cell.angle_beta   90.00
_cell.angle_gamma   90.00
#
_symmetry.space_group_name_H-M   'P 1'
#
loop_
_entity.id
_entity.type
_entity.pdbx_description
1 polymer ?
#
loop_
_entity_poly.entity_id
_entity_poly.type
_entity_poly.pdbx_seq_one_letter_code
_entity_poly.pdbx_strand_id
1 'polypeptide(L)'
;MKFWLLLTLLVCVYVIYLLLGALVISVIESPYEASLRDELRQLKSIFLNESPCVNVSSLEAFLEKIINANKYGVSVLHNASNDSKWDIASSLFFASTLVTTVGYGYTTPLTDSGKAFCIFYALIGVPFTMLVLSSFVQRLMVLFTHKPIHYLQVHRGLDRKMVTQYHFFLLLLIVLVFFLIIPSAIFNTIETTWSFLDAFYFCFISLCTIGLGDYVPGEQNDQLLRKLYKVSVAFYLFVGLMAMLLIVQTFHKASDLHGLTDIFYLPRLQDQDDQEPILETTDYSTKDLEPKRRLATESQPDYSSINR
;
A
#
# COMPACT_ATOMS: atom_id res chain seq x y z
N MET A 1 25.07 -4.43 -22.43
CA MET A 1 25.97 -5.06 -21.45
C MET A 1 25.94 -4.35 -20.10
N LYS A 2 26.04 -3.02 -20.00
CA LYS A 2 25.96 -2.26 -18.71
C LYS A 2 24.63 -2.41 -17.96
N PHE A 3 23.49 -2.48 -18.65
CA PHE A 3 22.16 -2.63 -18.04
C PHE A 3 22.02 -3.97 -17.30
N TRP A 4 22.40 -5.08 -17.93
CA TRP A 4 22.35 -6.40 -17.29
C TRP A 4 23.25 -6.51 -16.07
N LEU A 5 24.42 -5.88 -16.12
CA LEU A 5 25.34 -5.82 -14.98
C LEU A 5 24.75 -5.02 -13.82
N LEU A 6 24.08 -3.90 -14.12
CA LEU A 6 23.41 -3.08 -13.10
C LEU A 6 22.23 -3.81 -12.48
N LEU A 7 21.43 -4.52 -13.30
CA LEU A 7 20.30 -5.31 -12.82
C LEU A 7 20.78 -6.47 -11.92
N THR A 8 21.84 -7.19 -12.32
CA THR A 8 22.41 -8.25 -11.48
C THR A 8 22.96 -7.70 -10.17
N LEU A 9 23.64 -6.54 -10.21
CA LEU A 9 24.11 -5.88 -9.00
C LEU A 9 22.95 -5.51 -8.06
N LEU A 10 21.87 -4.94 -8.60
CA LEU A 10 20.68 -4.60 -7.81
C LEU A 10 20.06 -5.83 -7.16
N VAL A 11 19.91 -6.93 -7.91
CA VAL A 11 19.39 -8.20 -7.38
C VAL A 11 20.32 -8.75 -6.30
N CYS A 12 21.64 -8.70 -6.49
CA CYS A 12 22.58 -9.15 -5.46
C CYS A 12 22.47 -8.32 -4.17
N VAL A 13 22.37 -6.98 -4.28
CA VAL A 13 22.19 -6.09 -3.13
C VAL A 13 20.87 -6.40 -2.41
N TYR A 14 19.79 -6.63 -3.16
CA TYR A 14 18.50 -7.00 -2.61
C TYR A 14 18.54 -8.34 -1.86
N VAL A 15 19.17 -9.36 -2.43
CA VAL A 15 19.35 -10.66 -1.77
C VAL A 15 20.17 -10.53 -0.48
N ILE A 16 21.25 -9.75 -0.51
CA ILE A 16 22.07 -9.48 0.68
C ILE A 16 21.22 -8.80 1.76
N TYR A 17 20.41 -7.80 1.39
CA TYR A 17 19.50 -7.12 2.30
C TYR A 17 18.51 -8.08 2.96
N LEU A 18 17.91 -9.01 2.19
CA LEU A 18 17.01 -10.04 2.71
C LEU A 18 17.70 -11.00 3.69
N LEU A 19 18.91 -11.46 3.35
CA LEU A 19 19.68 -12.36 4.22
C LEU A 19 20.10 -11.68 5.52
N LEU A 20 20.52 -10.43 5.47
CA LEU A 20 20.83 -9.64 6.67
C LEU A 20 19.59 -9.45 7.54
N GLY A 21 18.43 -9.11 6.96
CA GLY A 21 17.18 -8.98 7.68
C GLY A 21 16.76 -10.29 8.36
N ALA A 22 16.83 -11.40 7.65
CA ALA A 22 16.53 -12.72 8.20
C ALA A 22 17.47 -13.11 9.35
N LEU A 23 18.77 -12.82 9.23
CA LEU A 23 19.74 -13.10 10.28
C LEU A 23 19.48 -12.24 11.53
N VAL A 24 19.22 -10.94 11.35
CA VAL A 24 18.96 -10.03 12.49
C VAL A 24 17.70 -10.46 13.24
N ILE A 25 16.60 -10.72 12.55
CA ILE A 25 15.35 -11.17 13.18
C ILE A 25 15.55 -12.52 13.88
N SER A 26 16.24 -13.48 13.24
CA SER A 26 16.51 -14.77 13.84
C SER A 26 17.32 -14.66 15.14
N VAL A 27 18.30 -13.78 15.19
CA VAL A 27 19.11 -13.56 16.40
C VAL A 27 18.30 -12.92 17.51
N ILE A 28 17.35 -12.03 17.18
CA ILE A 28 16.52 -11.34 18.16
C ILE A 28 15.43 -12.26 18.72
N GLU A 29 14.73 -13.00 17.87
CA GLU A 29 13.53 -13.76 18.25
C GLU A 29 13.84 -15.18 18.76
N SER A 30 14.90 -15.82 18.27
CA SER A 30 15.23 -17.20 18.63
C SER A 30 15.41 -17.44 20.14
N PRO A 31 16.06 -16.55 20.92
CA PRO A 31 16.20 -16.74 22.37
C PRO A 31 14.86 -16.70 23.10
N TYR A 32 13.96 -15.78 22.67
CA TYR A 32 12.63 -15.68 23.26
C TYR A 32 11.76 -16.90 22.95
N GLU A 33 11.78 -17.36 21.70
CA GLU A 33 11.09 -18.59 21.29
C GLU A 33 11.59 -19.81 22.10
N ALA A 34 12.91 -19.93 22.32
CA ALA A 34 13.47 -21.04 23.10
C ALA A 34 12.98 -20.98 24.56
N SER A 35 13.00 -19.81 25.19
CA SER A 35 12.55 -19.64 26.59
C SER A 35 11.04 -19.95 26.72
N LEU A 36 10.21 -19.46 25.82
CA LEU A 36 8.77 -19.74 25.83
C LEU A 36 8.46 -21.22 25.61
N ARG A 37 9.21 -21.89 24.75
CA ARG A 37 9.09 -23.34 24.51
C ARG A 37 9.38 -24.15 25.80
N ASP A 38 10.42 -23.77 26.50
CA ASP A 38 10.82 -24.46 27.75
C ASP A 38 9.82 -24.17 28.88
N GLU A 39 9.32 -22.94 28.99
CA GLU A 39 8.25 -22.58 29.94
C GLU A 39 6.98 -23.41 29.68
N LEU A 40 6.51 -23.48 28.44
CA LEU A 40 5.33 -24.29 28.10
C LEU A 40 5.51 -25.77 28.38
N ARG A 41 6.72 -26.32 28.17
CA ARG A 41 7.03 -27.71 28.51
C ARG A 41 6.96 -27.95 30.03
N GLN A 42 7.50 -27.01 30.80
CA GLN A 42 7.47 -27.08 32.26
C GLN A 42 6.03 -26.99 32.78
N LEU A 43 5.23 -26.03 32.28
CA LEU A 43 3.82 -25.89 32.62
C LEU A 43 3.02 -27.16 32.31
N LYS A 44 3.24 -27.76 31.12
CA LYS A 44 2.62 -29.02 30.75
C LYS A 44 3.00 -30.14 31.72
N SER A 45 4.27 -30.26 32.12
CA SER A 45 4.74 -31.28 33.04
C SER A 45 4.16 -31.11 34.47
N ILE A 46 4.09 -29.86 34.95
CA ILE A 46 3.48 -29.52 36.26
C ILE A 46 1.99 -29.90 36.24
N PHE A 47 1.26 -29.47 35.22
CA PHE A 47 -0.17 -29.78 35.09
C PHE A 47 -0.48 -31.28 35.11
N LEU A 48 0.33 -32.08 34.37
CA LEU A 48 0.18 -33.53 34.34
C LEU A 48 0.51 -34.21 35.68
N ASN A 49 1.48 -33.66 36.43
CA ASN A 49 1.83 -34.16 37.75
C ASN A 49 0.77 -33.84 38.79
N GLU A 50 0.16 -32.64 38.72
CA GLU A 50 -0.91 -32.22 39.61
C GLU A 50 -2.26 -32.88 39.30
N SER A 51 -2.44 -33.37 38.07
CA SER A 51 -3.68 -33.96 37.58
C SER A 51 -3.48 -35.38 37.09
N PRO A 52 -3.22 -36.35 37.97
CA PRO A 52 -2.92 -37.75 37.57
C PRO A 52 -4.07 -38.47 36.86
N CYS A 53 -5.30 -37.94 36.97
CA CYS A 53 -6.48 -38.45 36.26
C CYS A 53 -6.52 -38.05 34.77
N VAL A 54 -5.69 -37.13 34.32
CA VAL A 54 -5.70 -36.64 32.94
C VAL A 54 -4.67 -37.43 32.12
N ASN A 55 -5.16 -38.12 31.12
CA ASN A 55 -4.27 -38.83 30.16
C ASN A 55 -3.62 -37.82 29.21
N VAL A 56 -2.31 -37.97 28.99
CA VAL A 56 -1.51 -37.11 28.08
C VAL A 56 -2.16 -37.02 26.71
N SER A 57 -2.60 -38.14 26.14
CA SER A 57 -3.23 -38.14 24.81
C SER A 57 -4.57 -37.39 24.77
N SER A 58 -5.35 -37.43 25.85
CA SER A 58 -6.62 -36.69 25.96
C SER A 58 -6.38 -35.18 26.07
N LEU A 59 -5.33 -34.77 26.83
CA LEU A 59 -4.91 -33.37 26.93
C LEU A 59 -4.43 -32.84 25.58
N GLU A 60 -3.59 -33.59 24.88
CA GLU A 60 -3.08 -33.19 23.56
C GLU A 60 -4.19 -33.03 22.53
N ALA A 61 -5.15 -34.00 22.49
CA ALA A 61 -6.30 -33.91 21.59
C ALA A 61 -7.21 -32.71 21.93
N PHE A 62 -7.36 -32.39 23.21
CA PHE A 62 -8.12 -31.21 23.66
C PHE A 62 -7.43 -29.91 23.27
N LEU A 63 -6.13 -29.79 23.53
CA LEU A 63 -5.31 -28.64 23.13
C LEU A 63 -5.30 -28.41 21.61
N GLU A 64 -5.19 -29.49 20.84
CA GLU A 64 -5.28 -29.43 19.37
C GLU A 64 -6.64 -28.87 18.90
N LYS A 65 -7.73 -29.34 19.50
CA LYS A 65 -9.08 -28.82 19.22
C LYS A 65 -9.20 -27.34 19.58
N ILE A 66 -8.64 -26.91 20.72
CA ILE A 66 -8.64 -25.50 21.13
C ILE A 66 -7.85 -24.65 20.15
N ILE A 67 -6.63 -25.07 19.80
CA ILE A 67 -5.78 -24.35 18.83
C ILE A 67 -6.49 -24.25 17.47
N ASN A 68 -7.11 -25.31 17.01
CA ASN A 68 -7.89 -25.30 15.78
C ASN A 68 -9.13 -24.40 15.89
N ALA A 69 -9.88 -24.46 17.00
CA ALA A 69 -11.03 -23.57 17.21
C ALA A 69 -10.60 -22.09 17.28
N ASN A 70 -9.45 -21.80 17.88
CA ASN A 70 -8.90 -20.44 17.97
C ASN A 70 -8.52 -19.87 16.59
N LYS A 71 -7.98 -20.69 15.69
CA LYS A 71 -7.75 -20.29 14.28
C LYS A 71 -9.04 -19.82 13.59
N TYR A 72 -10.17 -20.39 14.00
CA TYR A 72 -11.50 -20.03 13.51
C TYR A 72 -12.17 -18.91 14.33
N GLY A 73 -11.42 -18.35 15.29
CA GLY A 73 -11.93 -17.28 16.11
C GLY A 73 -12.91 -17.70 17.20
N VAL A 74 -13.03 -18.99 17.47
CA VAL A 74 -13.83 -19.50 18.56
C VAL A 74 -12.94 -19.68 19.79
N SER A 75 -13.20 -18.91 20.84
CA SER A 75 -12.53 -19.07 22.14
C SER A 75 -13.42 -19.84 23.11
N VAL A 76 -12.82 -20.73 23.87
CA VAL A 76 -13.50 -21.47 24.98
C VAL A 76 -13.11 -20.90 26.35
N LEU A 77 -12.38 -19.79 26.39
CA LEU A 77 -12.05 -19.13 27.66
C LEU A 77 -13.32 -18.53 28.29
N HIS A 78 -13.37 -18.50 29.62
CA HIS A 78 -14.54 -18.15 30.39
C HIS A 78 -15.15 -16.77 30.08
N ASN A 79 -14.33 -15.83 29.61
CA ASN A 79 -14.70 -14.46 29.25
C ASN A 79 -14.77 -14.24 27.72
N ALA A 80 -14.89 -15.31 26.93
CA ALA A 80 -15.08 -15.13 25.50
C ALA A 80 -16.43 -14.43 25.25
N SER A 81 -16.40 -13.26 24.64
CA SER A 81 -17.61 -12.56 24.24
C SER A 81 -18.41 -13.46 23.27
N ASN A 82 -19.73 -13.51 23.47
CA ASN A 82 -20.66 -14.17 22.53
C ASN A 82 -20.77 -13.45 21.19
N ASP A 83 -19.90 -12.45 20.96
CA ASP A 83 -19.93 -11.65 19.75
C ASP A 83 -19.46 -12.45 18.54
N SER A 84 -20.29 -12.48 17.53
CA SER A 84 -19.94 -13.10 16.26
C SER A 84 -18.74 -12.38 15.62
N LYS A 85 -17.71 -13.12 15.23
CA LYS A 85 -16.59 -12.58 14.46
C LYS A 85 -16.97 -12.18 13.02
N TRP A 86 -18.16 -12.60 12.56
CA TRP A 86 -18.72 -12.30 11.24
C TRP A 86 -19.95 -11.38 11.31
N ASP A 87 -19.98 -10.44 12.27
CA ASP A 87 -20.94 -9.34 12.23
C ASP A 87 -20.62 -8.38 11.07
N ILE A 88 -21.58 -7.54 10.69
CA ILE A 88 -21.45 -6.65 9.52
C ILE A 88 -20.21 -5.76 9.61
N ALA A 89 -19.91 -5.20 10.80
CA ALA A 89 -18.75 -4.33 10.98
C ALA A 89 -17.42 -5.08 10.83
N SER A 90 -17.31 -6.27 11.43
CA SER A 90 -16.14 -7.14 11.28
C SER A 90 -15.97 -7.65 9.86
N SER A 91 -17.07 -8.00 9.19
CA SER A 91 -17.05 -8.40 7.78
C SER A 91 -16.66 -7.26 6.85
N LEU A 92 -17.10 -6.02 7.13
CA LEU A 92 -16.67 -4.82 6.40
C LEU A 92 -15.18 -4.56 6.61
N PHE A 93 -14.70 -4.67 7.85
CA PHE A 93 -13.28 -4.55 8.17
C PHE A 93 -12.46 -5.60 7.42
N PHE A 94 -12.87 -6.88 7.47
CA PHE A 94 -12.23 -7.94 6.71
C PHE A 94 -12.21 -7.65 5.21
N ALA A 95 -13.36 -7.29 4.61
CA ALA A 95 -13.45 -6.99 3.17
C ALA A 95 -12.56 -5.81 2.77
N SER A 96 -12.49 -4.77 3.61
CA SER A 96 -11.62 -3.61 3.36
C SER A 96 -10.14 -3.98 3.38
N THR A 97 -9.70 -4.78 4.36
CA THR A 97 -8.30 -5.23 4.44
C THR A 97 -7.93 -6.22 3.33
N LEU A 98 -8.90 -6.98 2.83
CA LEU A 98 -8.70 -7.90 1.71
C LEU A 98 -8.45 -7.13 0.40
N VAL A 99 -9.30 -6.14 0.07
CA VAL A 99 -9.18 -5.40 -1.20
C VAL A 99 -8.06 -4.36 -1.18
N THR A 100 -7.65 -3.89 -0.01
CA THR A 100 -6.48 -3.00 0.15
C THR A 100 -5.16 -3.77 0.25
N THR A 101 -5.20 -5.10 0.20
CA THR A 101 -4.03 -5.99 0.30
C THR A 101 -3.26 -5.93 1.63
N VAL A 102 -3.87 -5.38 2.68
CA VAL A 102 -3.32 -5.43 4.05
C VAL A 102 -3.38 -6.84 4.61
N GLY A 103 -4.58 -7.48 4.58
CA GLY A 103 -4.78 -8.91 4.80
C GLY A 103 -4.24 -9.45 6.11
N TYR A 104 -4.66 -8.94 7.26
CA TYR A 104 -4.15 -9.35 8.59
C TYR A 104 -4.17 -10.86 8.88
N GLY A 105 -5.05 -11.63 8.24
CA GLY A 105 -5.13 -13.08 8.48
C GLY A 105 -5.76 -13.49 9.83
N TYR A 106 -6.10 -12.54 10.68
CA TYR A 106 -6.74 -12.80 11.98
C TYR A 106 -8.14 -13.40 11.83
N THR A 107 -8.94 -12.88 10.90
CA THR A 107 -10.23 -13.43 10.51
C THR A 107 -10.12 -13.94 9.08
N THR A 108 -10.40 -15.23 8.87
CA THR A 108 -10.29 -15.87 7.55
C THR A 108 -11.55 -16.69 7.24
N PRO A 109 -11.94 -16.84 5.96
CA PRO A 109 -13.09 -17.67 5.61
C PRO A 109 -12.83 -19.14 5.91
N LEU A 110 -13.81 -19.80 6.53
CA LEU A 110 -13.72 -21.17 6.99
C LEU A 110 -14.22 -22.17 5.95
N THR A 111 -15.27 -21.77 5.25
CA THR A 111 -15.99 -22.63 4.29
C THR A 111 -15.37 -22.50 2.91
N ASP A 112 -15.48 -23.56 2.11
CA ASP A 112 -14.97 -23.53 0.74
C ASP A 112 -15.74 -22.52 -0.14
N SER A 113 -17.03 -22.30 0.11
CA SER A 113 -17.82 -21.24 -0.51
C SER A 113 -17.31 -19.85 -0.13
N GLY A 114 -16.95 -19.64 1.14
CA GLY A 114 -16.35 -18.37 1.61
C GLY A 114 -14.97 -18.12 0.95
N LYS A 115 -14.14 -19.14 0.84
CA LYS A 115 -12.84 -19.04 0.14
C LYS A 115 -13.03 -18.73 -1.34
N ALA A 116 -13.95 -19.42 -2.03
CA ALA A 116 -14.26 -19.16 -3.42
C ALA A 116 -14.77 -17.73 -3.62
N PHE A 117 -15.69 -17.26 -2.76
CA PHE A 117 -16.14 -15.87 -2.79
C PHE A 117 -14.99 -14.88 -2.62
N CYS A 118 -14.10 -15.11 -1.65
CA CYS A 118 -12.93 -14.21 -1.43
C CYS A 118 -12.02 -14.14 -2.66
N ILE A 119 -11.82 -15.24 -3.39
CA ILE A 119 -11.02 -15.25 -4.62
C ILE A 119 -11.66 -14.33 -5.67
N PHE A 120 -12.95 -14.50 -5.96
CA PHE A 120 -13.65 -13.66 -6.94
C PHE A 120 -13.71 -12.19 -6.49
N TYR A 121 -13.99 -11.97 -5.22
CA TYR A 121 -14.08 -10.63 -4.64
C TYR A 121 -12.74 -9.89 -4.70
N ALA A 122 -11.64 -10.57 -4.38
CA ALA A 122 -10.29 -10.01 -4.47
C ALA A 122 -9.85 -9.79 -5.92
N LEU A 123 -10.16 -10.70 -6.84
CA LEU A 123 -9.79 -10.60 -8.26
C LEU A 123 -10.33 -9.31 -8.90
N ILE A 124 -11.53 -8.91 -8.55
CA ILE A 124 -12.16 -7.68 -9.03
C ILE A 124 -11.83 -6.50 -8.10
N GLY A 125 -11.92 -6.72 -6.79
CA GLY A 125 -11.81 -5.68 -5.76
C GLY A 125 -10.43 -5.07 -5.66
N VAL A 126 -9.36 -5.87 -5.78
CA VAL A 126 -7.98 -5.34 -5.67
C VAL A 126 -7.64 -4.38 -6.82
N PRO A 127 -7.82 -4.74 -8.12
CA PRO A 127 -7.58 -3.79 -9.21
C PRO A 127 -8.45 -2.54 -9.11
N PHE A 128 -9.74 -2.71 -8.75
CA PHE A 128 -10.64 -1.57 -8.58
C PHE A 128 -10.19 -0.64 -7.45
N THR A 129 -9.80 -1.19 -6.31
CA THR A 129 -9.29 -0.41 -5.16
C THR A 129 -8.01 0.33 -5.53
N MET A 130 -7.09 -0.31 -6.26
CA MET A 130 -5.86 0.34 -6.75
C MET A 130 -6.15 1.50 -7.70
N LEU A 131 -7.13 1.37 -8.59
CA LEU A 131 -7.57 2.46 -9.46
C LEU A 131 -8.17 3.63 -8.66
N VAL A 132 -9.03 3.33 -7.69
CA VAL A 132 -9.63 4.34 -6.81
C VAL A 132 -8.55 5.07 -6.03
N LEU A 133 -7.66 4.35 -5.34
CA LEU A 133 -6.56 4.94 -4.57
C LEU A 133 -5.66 5.79 -5.45
N SER A 134 -5.25 5.28 -6.62
CA SER A 134 -4.41 6.02 -7.56
C SER A 134 -5.07 7.32 -8.02
N SER A 135 -6.37 7.28 -8.32
CA SER A 135 -7.13 8.47 -8.73
C SER A 135 -7.21 9.54 -7.62
N PHE A 136 -7.43 9.11 -6.37
CA PHE A 136 -7.42 10.02 -5.23
C PHE A 136 -6.02 10.60 -4.99
N VAL A 137 -4.99 9.76 -4.98
CA VAL A 137 -3.61 10.18 -4.73
C VAL A 137 -3.12 11.16 -5.80
N GLN A 138 -3.48 10.97 -7.07
CA GLN A 138 -3.16 11.93 -8.13
C GLN A 138 -3.76 13.32 -7.86
N ARG A 139 -5.01 13.39 -7.40
CA ARG A 139 -5.66 14.66 -7.02
C ARG A 139 -5.00 15.29 -5.78
N LEU A 140 -4.70 14.49 -4.77
CA LEU A 140 -3.96 14.92 -3.59
C LEU A 140 -2.56 15.42 -3.95
N MET A 141 -1.87 14.77 -4.88
CA MET A 141 -0.56 15.19 -5.36
C MET A 141 -0.61 16.57 -6.04
N VAL A 142 -1.65 16.85 -6.83
CA VAL A 142 -1.84 18.19 -7.40
C VAL A 142 -2.04 19.22 -6.30
N LEU A 143 -2.86 18.92 -5.30
CA LEU A 143 -3.20 19.86 -4.21
C LEU A 143 -2.02 20.07 -3.25
N PHE A 144 -1.42 18.99 -2.76
CA PHE A 144 -0.42 19.04 -1.70
C PHE A 144 1.02 19.12 -2.19
N THR A 145 1.31 18.75 -3.45
CA THR A 145 2.69 18.72 -3.98
C THR A 145 2.88 19.73 -5.10
N HIS A 146 2.07 19.69 -6.14
CA HIS A 146 2.28 20.54 -7.32
C HIS A 146 2.04 22.01 -7.04
N LYS A 147 0.89 22.36 -6.44
CA LYS A 147 0.53 23.76 -6.13
C LYS A 147 1.52 24.42 -5.16
N PRO A 148 1.88 23.84 -4.01
CA PRO A 148 2.83 24.42 -3.08
C PRO A 148 4.23 24.60 -3.69
N ILE A 149 4.72 23.59 -4.43
CA ILE A 149 6.04 23.69 -5.09
C ILE A 149 6.04 24.83 -6.12
N HIS A 150 5.02 24.89 -6.98
CA HIS A 150 4.89 25.96 -7.98
C HIS A 150 4.79 27.34 -7.31
N TYR A 151 4.00 27.49 -6.25
CA TYR A 151 3.87 28.74 -5.52
C TYR A 151 5.21 29.21 -4.94
N LEU A 152 5.98 28.31 -4.31
CA LEU A 152 7.29 28.64 -3.75
C LEU A 152 8.32 28.98 -4.83
N GLN A 153 8.28 28.32 -5.98
CA GLN A 153 9.15 28.65 -7.11
C GLN A 153 8.90 30.05 -7.67
N VAL A 154 7.63 30.37 -7.90
CA VAL A 154 7.24 31.66 -8.51
C VAL A 154 7.48 32.83 -7.55
N HIS A 155 7.14 32.67 -6.24
CA HIS A 155 7.20 33.78 -5.28
C HIS A 155 8.58 33.97 -4.64
N ARG A 156 9.40 32.91 -4.54
CA ARG A 156 10.70 32.96 -3.86
C ARG A 156 11.90 32.71 -4.76
N GLY A 157 11.69 32.40 -6.04
CA GLY A 157 12.77 32.17 -7.00
C GLY A 157 13.71 31.01 -6.62
N LEU A 158 13.22 30.05 -5.80
CA LEU A 158 14.03 28.95 -5.30
C LEU A 158 14.20 27.87 -6.37
N ASP A 159 15.36 27.22 -6.39
CA ASP A 159 15.65 26.09 -7.25
C ASP A 159 14.63 24.95 -7.04
N ARG A 160 14.08 24.45 -8.15
CA ARG A 160 13.06 23.39 -8.15
C ARG A 160 13.52 22.15 -7.36
N LYS A 161 14.80 21.77 -7.47
CA LYS A 161 15.37 20.62 -6.77
C LYS A 161 15.30 20.79 -5.25
N MET A 162 15.78 21.94 -4.75
CA MET A 162 15.77 22.24 -3.32
C MET A 162 14.33 22.29 -2.76
N VAL A 163 13.43 22.99 -3.45
CA VAL A 163 12.03 23.10 -3.02
C VAL A 163 11.36 21.73 -2.96
N THR A 164 11.60 20.85 -3.94
CA THR A 164 11.02 19.50 -3.96
C THR A 164 11.53 18.64 -2.81
N GLN A 165 12.81 18.75 -2.46
CA GLN A 165 13.37 18.02 -1.30
C GLN A 165 12.77 18.51 0.03
N TYR A 166 12.78 19.83 0.28
CA TYR A 166 12.19 20.39 1.50
C TYR A 166 10.72 20.02 1.63
N HIS A 167 9.99 20.09 0.53
CA HIS A 167 8.58 19.70 0.48
C HIS A 167 8.40 18.21 0.81
N PHE A 168 9.24 17.34 0.28
CA PHE A 168 9.18 15.91 0.58
C PHE A 168 9.39 15.63 2.07
N PHE A 169 10.43 16.21 2.68
CA PHE A 169 10.68 16.04 4.12
C PHE A 169 9.57 16.62 4.99
N LEU A 170 9.01 17.76 4.60
CA LEU A 170 7.87 18.36 5.30
C LEU A 170 6.64 17.45 5.20
N LEU A 171 6.33 16.91 4.01
CA LEU A 171 5.22 16.00 3.82
C LEU A 171 5.42 14.70 4.61
N LEU A 172 6.64 14.16 4.60
CA LEU A 172 7.01 12.99 5.38
C LEU A 172 6.79 13.23 6.88
N LEU A 173 7.21 14.39 7.39
CA LEU A 173 7.01 14.76 8.80
C LEU A 173 5.52 14.90 9.13
N ILE A 174 4.73 15.53 8.26
CA ILE A 174 3.28 15.65 8.44
C ILE A 174 2.63 14.28 8.52
N VAL A 175 2.93 13.38 7.58
CA VAL A 175 2.35 12.04 7.57
C VAL A 175 2.81 11.22 8.79
N LEU A 176 4.07 11.30 9.18
CA LEU A 176 4.59 10.64 10.38
C LEU A 176 3.83 11.10 11.64
N VAL A 177 3.61 12.40 11.79
CA VAL A 177 2.91 12.93 12.98
C VAL A 177 1.42 12.58 12.93
N PHE A 178 0.72 12.88 11.83
CA PHE A 178 -0.74 12.78 11.77
C PHE A 178 -1.25 11.36 11.51
N PHE A 179 -0.47 10.49 10.88
CA PHE A 179 -0.90 9.13 10.54
C PHE A 179 -0.17 8.02 11.31
N LEU A 180 0.93 8.33 11.99
CA LEU A 180 1.62 7.35 12.83
C LEU A 180 1.58 7.76 14.31
N ILE A 181 2.14 8.91 14.71
CA ILE A 181 2.30 9.26 16.13
C ILE A 181 0.94 9.52 16.80
N ILE A 182 0.11 10.39 16.23
CA ILE A 182 -1.20 10.73 16.82
C ILE A 182 -2.12 9.52 16.90
N PRO A 183 -2.33 8.71 15.82
CA PRO A 183 -3.13 7.51 15.92
C PRO A 183 -2.58 6.48 16.89
N SER A 184 -1.25 6.33 16.99
CA SER A 184 -0.63 5.43 17.97
C SER A 184 -0.95 5.83 19.41
N ALA A 185 -0.94 7.13 19.72
CA ALA A 185 -1.36 7.61 21.03
C ALA A 185 -2.85 7.31 21.30
N ILE A 186 -3.71 7.45 20.28
CA ILE A 186 -5.14 7.13 20.38
C ILE A 186 -5.33 5.61 20.59
N PHE A 187 -4.67 4.77 19.80
CA PHE A 187 -4.78 3.31 19.95
C PHE A 187 -4.25 2.83 21.29
N ASN A 188 -3.13 3.36 21.78
CA ASN A 188 -2.61 3.05 23.12
C ASN A 188 -3.60 3.40 24.25
N THR A 189 -4.47 4.40 24.08
CA THR A 189 -5.50 4.73 25.07
C THR A 189 -6.76 3.88 24.95
N ILE A 190 -7.11 3.43 23.74
CA ILE A 190 -8.32 2.61 23.49
C ILE A 190 -8.02 1.13 23.75
N GLU A 191 -6.89 0.64 23.30
CA GLU A 191 -6.46 -0.75 23.48
C GLU A 191 -5.59 -0.86 24.73
N THR A 192 -6.22 -1.18 25.84
CA THR A 192 -5.59 -1.15 27.19
C THR A 192 -4.41 -2.10 27.34
N THR A 193 -4.31 -3.11 26.49
CA THR A 193 -3.20 -4.09 26.49
C THR A 193 -2.02 -3.68 25.63
N TRP A 194 -2.17 -2.63 24.80
CA TRP A 194 -1.12 -2.20 23.89
C TRP A 194 -0.25 -1.12 24.52
N SER A 195 1.06 -1.29 24.43
CA SER A 195 2.00 -0.19 24.69
C SER A 195 1.98 0.82 23.53
N PHE A 196 2.56 2.01 23.76
CA PHE A 196 2.71 2.99 22.67
C PHE A 196 3.50 2.43 21.48
N LEU A 197 4.52 1.58 21.76
CA LEU A 197 5.32 0.94 20.72
C LEU A 197 4.49 -0.04 19.90
N ASP A 198 3.63 -0.85 20.55
CA ASP A 198 2.74 -1.80 19.87
C ASP A 198 1.74 -1.07 18.96
N ALA A 199 1.17 0.02 19.46
CA ALA A 199 0.26 0.86 18.70
C ALA A 199 0.96 1.54 17.50
N PHE A 200 2.20 2.04 17.70
CA PHE A 200 3.00 2.62 16.62
C PHE A 200 3.38 1.57 15.56
N TYR A 201 3.78 0.40 16.01
CA TYR A 201 4.07 -0.75 15.17
C TYR A 201 2.84 -1.16 14.34
N PHE A 202 1.66 -1.29 15.00
CA PHE A 202 0.41 -1.56 14.29
C PHE A 202 0.13 -0.53 13.19
N CYS A 203 0.21 0.78 13.51
CA CYS A 203 -0.01 1.84 12.53
C CYS A 203 0.94 1.72 11.34
N PHE A 204 2.24 1.52 11.61
CA PHE A 204 3.25 1.41 10.56
C PHE A 204 3.05 0.19 9.66
N ILE A 205 2.91 -1.01 10.25
CA ILE A 205 2.73 -2.28 9.54
C ILE A 205 1.44 -2.27 8.71
N SER A 206 0.38 -1.65 9.23
CA SER A 206 -0.90 -1.57 8.55
C SER A 206 -0.88 -0.59 7.37
N LEU A 207 -0.33 0.60 7.56
CA LEU A 207 -0.24 1.62 6.51
C LEU A 207 0.77 1.27 5.42
N CYS A 208 1.77 0.45 5.73
CA CYS A 208 2.69 -0.13 4.73
C CYS A 208 2.10 -1.36 4.02
N THR A 209 0.85 -1.75 4.31
CA THR A 209 0.19 -2.95 3.77
C THR A 209 0.92 -4.26 4.04
N ILE A 210 1.70 -4.33 5.12
CA ILE A 210 2.38 -5.54 5.55
C ILE A 210 1.41 -6.47 6.30
N GLY A 211 0.60 -5.90 7.21
CA GLY A 211 -0.55 -6.53 7.85
C GLY A 211 -0.26 -7.87 8.53
N LEU A 212 0.74 -7.94 9.42
CA LEU A 212 1.14 -9.19 10.09
C LEU A 212 0.01 -9.85 10.90
N GLY A 213 -0.93 -9.05 11.45
CA GLY A 213 -2.12 -9.57 12.14
C GLY A 213 -1.90 -9.98 13.58
N ASP A 214 -0.75 -9.71 14.14
CA ASP A 214 -0.42 -9.87 15.56
C ASP A 214 -1.16 -8.85 16.43
N TYR A 215 -1.30 -7.62 15.93
CA TYR A 215 -2.11 -6.57 16.52
C TYR A 215 -3.28 -6.22 15.60
N VAL A 216 -4.51 -6.49 16.07
CA VAL A 216 -5.75 -6.16 15.35
C VAL A 216 -6.68 -5.41 16.30
N PRO A 217 -7.11 -4.18 15.97
CA PRO A 217 -7.94 -3.39 16.87
C PRO A 217 -9.37 -3.92 16.92
N GLY A 218 -10.00 -3.74 18.09
CA GLY A 218 -11.39 -4.17 18.30
C GLY A 218 -11.57 -5.65 18.58
N GLU A 219 -10.52 -6.33 19.00
CA GLU A 219 -10.57 -7.75 19.38
C GLU A 219 -10.58 -7.98 20.91
N GLN A 220 -10.46 -6.91 21.70
CA GLN A 220 -10.58 -7.00 23.16
C GLN A 220 -12.04 -7.23 23.58
N ASN A 221 -12.22 -8.02 24.65
CA ASN A 221 -13.52 -8.24 25.26
C ASN A 221 -14.07 -6.93 25.86
N ASP A 222 -15.38 -6.73 25.84
CA ASP A 222 -16.10 -5.63 26.48
C ASP A 222 -15.81 -4.20 25.96
N GLN A 223 -15.33 -4.07 24.73
CA GLN A 223 -15.17 -2.73 24.12
C GLN A 223 -16.53 -2.08 23.83
N LEU A 224 -16.75 -0.92 24.45
CA LEU A 224 -17.91 -0.10 24.19
C LEU A 224 -17.88 0.38 22.71
N LEU A 225 -18.97 0.19 21.95
CA LEU A 225 -19.07 0.58 20.55
C LEU A 225 -18.09 -0.13 19.58
N ARG A 226 -17.71 -1.38 19.86
CA ARG A 226 -16.79 -2.19 19.05
C ARG A 226 -17.07 -2.10 17.53
N LYS A 227 -18.34 -2.13 17.13
CA LYS A 227 -18.74 -2.05 15.71
C LYS A 227 -18.33 -0.72 15.06
N LEU A 228 -18.63 0.40 15.75
CA LEU A 228 -18.27 1.73 15.28
C LEU A 228 -16.74 1.91 15.23
N TYR A 229 -16.06 1.39 16.24
CA TYR A 229 -14.59 1.41 16.30
C TYR A 229 -13.96 0.69 15.11
N LYS A 230 -14.38 -0.53 14.77
CA LYS A 230 -13.90 -1.27 13.60
C LYS A 230 -14.12 -0.52 12.28
N VAL A 231 -15.28 0.12 12.11
CA VAL A 231 -15.57 0.94 10.93
C VAL A 231 -14.64 2.18 10.88
N SER A 232 -14.42 2.83 12.03
CA SER A 232 -13.51 3.98 12.12
C SER A 232 -12.07 3.60 11.80
N VAL A 233 -11.61 2.43 12.25
CA VAL A 233 -10.29 1.90 11.92
C VAL A 233 -10.19 1.60 10.41
N ALA A 234 -11.21 0.98 9.80
CA ALA A 234 -11.22 0.75 8.35
C ALA A 234 -11.10 2.06 7.56
N PHE A 235 -11.80 3.10 8.00
CA PHE A 235 -11.69 4.44 7.40
C PHE A 235 -10.29 5.06 7.60
N TYR A 236 -9.74 4.97 8.81
CA TYR A 236 -8.38 5.42 9.11
C TYR A 236 -7.34 4.72 8.21
N LEU A 237 -7.45 3.41 8.06
CA LEU A 237 -6.56 2.64 7.19
C LEU A 237 -6.65 3.09 5.74
N PHE A 238 -7.85 3.31 5.22
CA PHE A 238 -8.05 3.77 3.84
C PHE A 238 -7.42 5.14 3.60
N VAL A 239 -7.64 6.11 4.49
CA VAL A 239 -7.06 7.46 4.39
C VAL A 239 -5.55 7.43 4.60
N GLY A 240 -5.07 6.65 5.57
CA GLY A 240 -3.65 6.48 5.84
C GLY A 240 -2.90 5.83 4.68
N LEU A 241 -3.52 4.86 4.02
CA LEU A 241 -2.98 4.23 2.81
C LEU A 241 -2.80 5.26 1.68
N MET A 242 -3.78 6.15 1.48
CA MET A 242 -3.65 7.24 0.51
C MET A 242 -2.47 8.17 0.86
N ALA A 243 -2.28 8.47 2.15
CA ALA A 243 -1.17 9.30 2.60
C ALA A 243 0.20 8.63 2.37
N MET A 244 0.32 7.33 2.62
CA MET A 244 1.54 6.57 2.34
C MET A 244 1.85 6.50 0.84
N LEU A 245 0.85 6.24 0.00
CA LEU A 245 1.01 6.27 -1.45
C LEU A 245 1.41 7.65 -1.97
N LEU A 246 0.89 8.72 -1.37
CA LEU A 246 1.28 10.09 -1.70
C LEU A 246 2.77 10.35 -1.41
N ILE A 247 3.29 9.85 -0.28
CA ILE A 247 4.73 9.93 0.05
C ILE A 247 5.55 9.19 -1.01
N VAL A 248 5.16 7.95 -1.33
CA VAL A 248 5.89 7.12 -2.31
C VAL A 248 5.93 7.82 -3.68
N GLN A 249 4.81 8.36 -4.16
CA GLN A 249 4.77 9.08 -5.44
C GLN A 249 5.59 10.38 -5.40
N THR A 250 5.55 11.11 -4.27
CA THR A 250 6.37 12.32 -4.09
C THR A 250 7.86 11.99 -4.03
N PHE A 251 8.23 10.87 -3.41
CA PHE A 251 9.59 10.34 -3.40
C PHE A 251 10.07 10.00 -4.82
N HIS A 252 9.28 9.26 -5.59
CA HIS A 252 9.62 8.95 -6.99
C HIS A 252 9.85 10.23 -7.78
N LYS A 253 8.99 11.22 -7.64
CA LYS A 253 9.16 12.51 -8.33
C LYS A 253 10.42 13.26 -7.89
N ALA A 254 10.75 13.24 -6.60
CA ALA A 254 11.99 13.85 -6.09
C ALA A 254 13.22 13.09 -6.60
N SER A 255 13.15 11.76 -6.68
CA SER A 255 14.20 10.89 -7.20
C SER A 255 14.45 11.11 -8.70
N ASP A 256 13.38 11.22 -9.49
CA ASP A 256 13.46 11.53 -10.94
C ASP A 256 14.16 12.87 -11.20
N LEU A 257 13.86 13.88 -10.37
CA LEU A 257 14.46 15.21 -10.50
C LEU A 257 15.96 15.21 -10.19
N HIS A 258 16.46 14.21 -9.45
CA HIS A 258 17.87 14.04 -9.10
C HIS A 258 18.61 13.06 -10.03
N GLY A 259 17.93 12.49 -11.03
CA GLY A 259 18.50 11.53 -11.96
C GLY A 259 18.86 10.17 -11.33
N LEU A 260 18.36 9.87 -10.12
CA LEU A 260 18.59 8.59 -9.47
C LEU A 260 17.84 7.47 -10.19
N THR A 261 16.69 7.78 -10.75
CA THR A 261 15.86 6.85 -11.51
C THR A 261 16.43 6.59 -12.91
N ASP A 262 17.14 7.53 -13.52
CA ASP A 262 17.75 7.36 -14.85
C ASP A 262 18.80 6.23 -14.87
N ILE A 263 19.35 5.88 -13.69
CA ILE A 263 20.29 4.77 -13.55
C ILE A 263 19.58 3.41 -13.69
N PHE A 264 18.32 3.32 -13.26
CA PHE A 264 17.56 2.08 -13.14
C PHE A 264 16.53 1.89 -14.25
N TYR A 265 16.00 2.97 -14.85
CA TYR A 265 15.07 2.87 -15.96
C TYR A 265 15.82 2.79 -17.29
N LEU A 266 15.33 1.94 -18.17
CA LEU A 266 15.70 1.99 -19.59
C LEU A 266 15.38 3.40 -20.11
N PRO A 267 16.25 4.00 -20.95
CA PRO A 267 15.88 5.23 -21.64
C PRO A 267 14.52 4.98 -22.29
N ARG A 268 13.55 5.84 -21.96
CA ARG A 268 12.23 5.81 -22.59
C ARG A 268 12.47 5.77 -24.08
N LEU A 269 12.13 4.65 -24.71
CA LEU A 269 11.93 4.65 -26.16
C LEU A 269 10.85 5.71 -26.35
N GLN A 270 11.27 6.87 -26.80
CA GLN A 270 10.38 7.94 -27.18
C GLN A 270 9.48 7.32 -28.23
N ASP A 271 8.18 7.19 -27.93
CA ASP A 271 7.15 6.79 -28.86
C ASP A 271 7.20 7.81 -30.01
N GLN A 272 8.04 7.50 -30.99
CA GLN A 272 8.20 8.24 -32.25
C GLN A 272 7.10 7.83 -33.24
N ASP A 273 6.22 6.91 -32.83
CA ASP A 273 5.17 6.35 -33.67
C ASP A 273 3.86 7.17 -33.67
N ASP A 274 3.72 8.20 -32.80
CA ASP A 274 2.49 9.00 -32.75
C ASP A 274 2.51 10.26 -33.63
N GLN A 275 3.50 10.41 -34.51
CA GLN A 275 3.56 11.49 -35.50
C GLN A 275 3.70 10.97 -36.95
N GLU A 276 2.99 9.93 -37.28
CA GLU A 276 2.63 9.78 -38.71
C GLU A 276 1.49 10.77 -38.97
N PRO A 277 1.74 11.80 -39.83
CA PRO A 277 0.62 12.61 -40.31
C PRO A 277 -0.34 11.67 -41.06
N ILE A 278 -1.58 11.65 -40.63
CA ILE A 278 -2.67 11.02 -41.37
C ILE A 278 -2.70 11.70 -42.75
N LEU A 279 -2.01 11.10 -43.71
CA LEU A 279 -2.20 11.45 -45.12
C LEU A 279 -3.65 11.09 -45.46
N GLU A 280 -4.49 12.10 -45.51
CA GLU A 280 -5.79 12.02 -46.15
C GLU A 280 -5.59 11.51 -47.57
N THR A 281 -5.84 10.23 -47.77
CA THR A 281 -6.08 9.67 -49.09
C THR A 281 -7.46 10.15 -49.55
N THR A 282 -7.51 11.33 -50.13
CA THR A 282 -8.61 11.69 -51.01
C THR A 282 -8.36 11.05 -52.36
N ASP A 283 -8.86 9.87 -52.49
CA ASP A 283 -9.05 9.17 -53.77
C ASP A 283 -10.24 9.80 -54.46
N TYR A 284 -9.99 10.62 -55.53
CA TYR A 284 -10.99 10.93 -56.55
C TYR A 284 -10.41 10.71 -57.91
N SER A 285 -10.65 9.51 -58.38
CA SER A 285 -10.79 9.20 -59.79
C SER A 285 -11.86 10.07 -60.44
N THR A 286 -11.53 10.91 -61.36
CA THR A 286 -12.36 11.12 -62.58
C THR A 286 -11.52 11.61 -63.75
N LYS A 287 -11.70 10.89 -64.77
CA LYS A 287 -11.30 11.02 -66.16
C LYS A 287 -11.62 12.40 -66.75
N ASP A 288 -10.80 12.70 -67.79
CA ASP A 288 -11.08 13.35 -69.07
C ASP A 288 -10.99 14.88 -69.14
N LEU A 289 -10.14 15.20 -70.11
CA LEU A 289 -10.18 16.32 -71.08
C LEU A 289 -9.07 17.37 -70.99
N GLU A 290 -8.12 17.13 -71.91
CA GLU A 290 -7.21 18.10 -72.53
C GLU A 290 -7.98 19.21 -73.30
N PRO A 291 -7.29 20.12 -73.97
CA PRO A 291 -6.36 21.19 -73.54
C PRO A 291 -6.81 22.58 -74.13
N LYS A 292 -6.16 23.67 -73.73
CA LYS A 292 -5.79 24.81 -74.65
C LYS A 292 -5.18 26.02 -73.86
N ARG A 293 -3.93 26.22 -74.16
CA ARG A 293 -3.30 27.45 -74.79
C ARG A 293 -3.46 28.81 -74.06
N ARG A 294 -2.26 29.38 -73.92
CA ARG A 294 -1.80 30.78 -74.18
C ARG A 294 -1.69 31.67 -72.91
N LEU A 295 -0.40 32.00 -72.60
CA LEU A 295 0.27 33.25 -72.88
C LEU A 295 -0.24 34.50 -72.11
N ALA A 296 0.61 35.00 -71.32
CA ALA A 296 1.19 36.34 -71.25
C ALA A 296 1.38 36.73 -69.79
N THR A 297 2.62 36.90 -69.40
CA THR A 297 3.33 38.15 -69.19
C THR A 297 2.75 39.15 -68.18
N GLU A 298 3.63 39.51 -67.32
CA GLU A 298 3.81 40.86 -66.72
C GLU A 298 3.50 41.06 -65.25
N SER A 299 4.59 41.36 -64.59
CA SER A 299 4.92 42.51 -63.75
C SER A 299 4.38 42.56 -62.34
N GLN A 300 5.33 42.53 -61.45
CA GLN A 300 5.30 43.19 -60.16
C GLN A 300 4.90 44.70 -60.28
N PRO A 301 4.35 45.33 -59.26
CA PRO A 301 5.24 45.99 -58.34
C PRO A 301 4.82 45.97 -56.84
N ASP A 302 5.86 46.07 -56.09
CA ASP A 302 6.11 46.59 -54.75
C ASP A 302 5.17 47.71 -54.31
N TYR A 303 4.65 47.67 -53.09
CA TYR A 303 4.46 48.89 -52.30
C TYR A 303 4.44 48.57 -50.79
N SER A 304 5.49 49.04 -50.18
CA SER A 304 5.70 49.27 -48.77
C SER A 304 4.66 50.26 -48.17
N SER A 305 4.48 50.10 -46.87
CA SER A 305 4.11 51.12 -45.84
C SER A 305 2.68 51.63 -45.75
N ILE A 306 2.20 51.65 -44.52
CA ILE A 306 1.79 52.76 -43.67
C ILE A 306 0.78 52.32 -42.59
N ASN A 307 1.23 52.46 -41.35
CA ASN A 307 0.58 52.90 -40.12
C ASN A 307 -0.97 52.85 -39.98
N ARG A 308 -1.45 52.14 -39.00
CA ARG A 308 -1.93 52.69 -37.73
C ARG A 308 -2.17 51.61 -36.73
#